data_85986c39a7d9eea46bcf37e437b7ffeb
#
_entry.id   85986c39a7d9eea46bcf37e437b7ffeb
#
_cell.length_a   1.000
_cell.length_b   1.000
_cell.length_c   1.000
_cell.angle_alpha   90.00
_cell.angle_beta   90.00
_cell.angle_gamma   90.00
#
_symmetry.space_group_name_H-M   'P 1'
#
loop_
_entity.id
_entity.type
_entity.pdbx_description
1 polymer ?
#
loop_
_entity_poly.entity_id
_entity_poly.type
_entity_poly.pdbx_seq_one_letter_code
_entity_poly.pdbx_strand_id
1 'polypeptide(L)'
;DNTVIHVAKTNVGGVAAPTIIGDRVTVGHNAILHACTVKDDAFVGMGATVMDGAVVESGAMVAAGALVTPGTVVPTGQLWAGAPAKFMRDMTAEEKAFTATSAETYAEVGAVHAAENDKSFEELEYDKAARRMQRERDPDYDSHLGIERSQVKVQV
;
A
#
# COMPACT_ATOMS: atom_id res chain seq x y z
N ASP A 1 0.30 -4.84 -4.28
CA ASP A 1 0.26 -5.60 -5.55
C ASP A 1 -0.93 -5.17 -6.39
N ASN A 2 -0.80 -5.20 -7.73
CA ASN A 2 -1.86 -4.90 -8.71
C ASN A 2 -2.50 -3.51 -8.58
N THR A 3 -1.86 -2.56 -7.93
CA THR A 3 -2.33 -1.18 -7.85
C THR A 3 -2.06 -0.48 -9.16
N VAL A 4 -3.05 0.27 -9.66
CA VAL A 4 -2.97 1.03 -10.90
C VAL A 4 -2.82 2.51 -10.56
N ILE A 5 -1.76 3.14 -11.08
CA ILE A 5 -1.55 4.58 -11.02
C ILE A 5 -1.56 5.10 -12.44
N HIS A 6 -2.53 5.94 -12.79
CA HIS A 6 -2.70 6.43 -14.15
C HIS A 6 -3.02 7.93 -14.16
N VAL A 7 -2.76 8.57 -15.28
CA VAL A 7 -3.00 9.99 -15.52
C VAL A 7 -4.11 10.16 -16.56
N ALA A 8 -4.84 11.26 -16.52
CA ALA A 8 -5.74 11.60 -17.62
C ALA A 8 -5.03 12.55 -18.62
N LYS A 9 -5.18 12.26 -19.92
CA LYS A 9 -4.68 13.16 -20.98
C LYS A 9 -5.33 14.53 -20.85
N THR A 10 -6.63 14.54 -20.58
CA THR A 10 -7.42 15.74 -20.32
C THR A 10 -8.55 15.41 -19.35
N ASN A 11 -8.81 16.30 -18.39
CA ASN A 11 -10.01 16.25 -17.57
C ASN A 11 -11.22 16.82 -18.34
N VAL A 12 -12.38 16.88 -17.69
CA VAL A 12 -13.62 17.47 -18.27
C VAL A 12 -13.44 18.92 -18.73
N GLY A 13 -12.45 19.64 -18.19
CA GLY A 13 -12.07 21.00 -18.60
C GLY A 13 -11.02 21.08 -19.71
N GLY A 14 -10.59 19.94 -20.31
CA GLY A 14 -9.59 19.90 -21.37
C GLY A 14 -8.14 20.09 -20.91
N VAL A 15 -7.88 20.03 -19.61
CA VAL A 15 -6.55 20.21 -19.00
C VAL A 15 -5.97 18.83 -18.65
N ALA A 16 -4.68 18.65 -18.92
CA ALA A 16 -3.96 17.46 -18.48
C ALA A 16 -4.04 17.32 -16.95
N ALA A 17 -4.40 16.14 -16.48
CA ALA A 17 -4.58 15.88 -15.07
C ALA A 17 -3.59 14.80 -14.61
N PRO A 18 -2.50 15.18 -13.94
CA PRO A 18 -1.55 14.24 -13.35
C PRO A 18 -2.17 13.49 -12.18
N THR A 19 -1.60 12.35 -11.84
CA THR A 19 -1.76 11.74 -10.52
C THR A 19 -0.58 12.19 -9.65
N ILE A 20 -0.88 12.82 -8.53
CA ILE A 20 0.11 13.37 -7.61
C ILE A 20 0.01 12.59 -6.30
N ILE A 21 1.13 12.04 -5.85
CA ILE A 21 1.22 11.28 -4.60
C ILE A 21 2.32 11.93 -3.76
N GLY A 22 1.98 12.31 -2.55
CA GLY A 22 2.87 12.93 -1.58
C GLY A 22 3.79 11.93 -0.87
N ASP A 23 4.41 12.39 0.19
CA ASP A 23 5.32 11.60 1.00
C ASP A 23 4.57 10.72 2.02
N ARG A 24 5.16 9.57 2.37
CA ARG A 24 4.65 8.62 3.38
C ARG A 24 3.20 8.18 3.15
N VAL A 25 2.78 8.11 1.88
CA VAL A 25 1.47 7.61 1.49
C VAL A 25 1.48 6.09 1.48
N THR A 26 0.48 5.46 2.08
CA THR A 26 0.25 4.02 1.95
C THR A 26 -0.91 3.77 0.99
N VAL A 27 -0.66 2.97 -0.06
CA VAL A 27 -1.68 2.56 -1.03
C VAL A 27 -1.86 1.06 -0.97
N GLY A 28 -3.06 0.62 -0.64
CA GLY A 28 -3.43 -0.80 -0.53
C GLY A 28 -3.43 -1.53 -1.87
N HIS A 29 -3.37 -2.86 -1.81
CA HIS A 29 -3.43 -3.73 -2.98
C HIS A 29 -4.69 -3.48 -3.82
N ASN A 30 -4.58 -3.63 -5.16
CA ASN A 30 -5.68 -3.46 -6.13
C ASN A 30 -6.35 -2.07 -6.10
N ALA A 31 -5.74 -1.06 -5.51
CA ALA A 31 -6.25 0.29 -5.57
C ALA A 31 -6.08 0.90 -6.96
N ILE A 32 -6.95 1.85 -7.32
CA ILE A 32 -6.86 2.61 -8.57
C ILE A 32 -6.78 4.09 -8.23
N LEU A 33 -5.67 4.73 -8.63
CA LEU A 33 -5.46 6.16 -8.52
C LEU A 33 -5.45 6.75 -9.93
N HIS A 34 -6.46 7.53 -10.27
CA HIS A 34 -6.60 8.07 -11.62
C HIS A 34 -6.75 9.59 -11.59
N ALA A 35 -5.75 10.30 -12.12
CA ALA A 35 -5.77 11.76 -12.26
C ALA A 35 -6.17 12.52 -10.97
N CYS A 36 -5.69 12.06 -9.82
CA CYS A 36 -6.07 12.52 -8.49
C CYS A 36 -4.85 13.03 -7.70
N THR A 37 -5.09 13.63 -6.56
CA THR A 37 -4.05 14.04 -5.62
C THR A 37 -4.23 13.31 -4.30
N VAL A 38 -3.18 12.61 -3.86
CA VAL A 38 -3.10 11.98 -2.54
C VAL A 38 -1.94 12.67 -1.81
N LYS A 39 -2.26 13.42 -0.77
CA LYS A 39 -1.27 14.20 -0.03
C LYS A 39 -0.55 13.36 1.04
N ASP A 40 0.45 13.98 1.68
CA ASP A 40 1.33 13.32 2.65
C ASP A 40 0.58 12.60 3.76
N ASP A 41 1.14 11.49 4.22
CA ASP A 41 0.60 10.68 5.33
C ASP A 41 -0.81 10.12 5.10
N ALA A 42 -1.37 10.25 3.89
CA ALA A 42 -2.68 9.70 3.58
C ALA A 42 -2.64 8.17 3.42
N PHE A 43 -3.78 7.54 3.69
CA PHE A 43 -3.94 6.10 3.56
C PHE A 43 -5.08 5.76 2.60
N VAL A 44 -4.78 4.99 1.56
CA VAL A 44 -5.78 4.49 0.61
C VAL A 44 -5.91 2.98 0.78
N GLY A 45 -7.10 2.53 1.19
CA GLY A 45 -7.39 1.13 1.45
C GLY A 45 -7.34 0.23 0.22
N MET A 46 -7.23 -1.08 0.44
CA MET A 46 -7.20 -2.09 -0.63
C MET A 46 -8.45 -2.02 -1.51
N GLY A 47 -8.25 -2.09 -2.83
CA GLY A 47 -9.35 -2.07 -3.80
C GLY A 47 -10.10 -0.73 -3.89
N ALA A 48 -9.66 0.32 -3.20
CA ALA A 48 -10.26 1.63 -3.32
C ALA A 48 -9.96 2.26 -4.68
N THR A 49 -10.90 3.07 -5.17
CA THR A 49 -10.74 3.84 -6.41
C THR A 49 -10.83 5.32 -6.10
N VAL A 50 -9.81 6.08 -6.48
CA VAL A 50 -9.77 7.55 -6.38
C VAL A 50 -9.74 8.13 -7.77
N MET A 51 -10.80 8.87 -8.13
CA MET A 51 -11.06 9.32 -9.50
C MET A 51 -10.56 10.76 -9.76
N ASP A 52 -10.72 11.18 -10.99
CA ASP A 52 -10.23 12.41 -11.57
C ASP A 52 -10.51 13.66 -10.71
N GLY A 53 -9.46 14.42 -10.41
CA GLY A 53 -9.56 15.66 -9.64
C GLY A 53 -9.95 15.47 -8.18
N ALA A 54 -10.10 14.23 -7.71
CA ALA A 54 -10.31 13.98 -6.28
C ALA A 54 -9.02 14.28 -5.49
N VAL A 55 -9.19 14.75 -4.26
CA VAL A 55 -8.10 15.10 -3.36
C VAL A 55 -8.28 14.32 -2.05
N VAL A 56 -7.30 13.52 -1.71
CA VAL A 56 -7.18 12.92 -0.38
C VAL A 56 -6.18 13.78 0.40
N GLU A 57 -6.69 14.55 1.38
CA GLU A 57 -5.87 15.48 2.16
C GLU A 57 -4.86 14.76 3.05
N SER A 58 -3.86 15.48 3.53
CA SER A 58 -2.80 14.93 4.38
C SER A 58 -3.40 14.25 5.61
N GLY A 59 -2.93 13.02 5.91
CA GLY A 59 -3.42 12.24 7.05
C GLY A 59 -4.90 11.86 6.98
N ALA A 60 -5.51 11.87 5.80
CA ALA A 60 -6.86 11.34 5.58
C ALA A 60 -6.81 9.85 5.25
N MET A 61 -7.93 9.16 5.46
CA MET A 61 -8.05 7.73 5.18
C MET A 61 -9.26 7.42 4.28
N VAL A 62 -8.98 6.67 3.22
CA VAL A 62 -10.00 6.07 2.34
C VAL A 62 -10.09 4.58 2.67
N ALA A 63 -11.29 4.12 3.04
CA ALA A 63 -11.52 2.72 3.41
C ALA A 63 -11.31 1.77 2.22
N ALA A 64 -11.07 0.49 2.52
CA ALA A 64 -10.98 -0.56 1.50
C ALA A 64 -12.27 -0.62 0.66
N GLY A 65 -12.12 -0.79 -0.67
CA GLY A 65 -13.22 -0.87 -1.62
C GLY A 65 -14.04 0.42 -1.81
N ALA A 66 -13.61 1.53 -1.23
CA ALA A 66 -14.31 2.79 -1.39
C ALA A 66 -14.12 3.41 -2.78
N LEU A 67 -15.14 4.10 -3.28
CA LEU A 67 -15.09 4.84 -4.54
C LEU A 67 -15.15 6.35 -4.27
N VAL A 68 -14.01 7.02 -4.30
CA VAL A 68 -13.91 8.47 -4.23
C VAL A 68 -14.19 9.05 -5.62
N THR A 69 -15.36 9.65 -5.78
CA THR A 69 -15.85 10.16 -7.07
C THR A 69 -15.09 11.42 -7.52
N PRO A 70 -15.16 11.78 -8.82
CA PRO A 70 -14.44 12.92 -9.35
C PRO A 70 -14.66 14.21 -8.57
N GLY A 71 -13.58 14.96 -8.34
CA GLY A 71 -13.61 16.26 -7.66
C GLY A 71 -13.94 16.21 -6.16
N THR A 72 -14.07 15.03 -5.57
CA THR A 72 -14.34 14.86 -4.13
C THR A 72 -13.09 15.18 -3.32
N VAL A 73 -13.26 15.92 -2.23
CA VAL A 73 -12.19 16.16 -1.25
C VAL A 73 -12.44 15.31 -0.01
N VAL A 74 -11.47 14.49 0.38
CA VAL A 74 -11.44 13.75 1.63
C VAL A 74 -10.59 14.53 2.64
N PRO A 75 -11.21 15.18 3.65
CA PRO A 75 -10.48 16.08 4.54
C PRO A 75 -9.51 15.37 5.48
N THR A 76 -8.50 16.11 5.95
CA THR A 76 -7.52 15.67 6.96
C THR A 76 -8.17 15.05 8.19
N GLY A 77 -7.65 13.91 8.63
CA GLY A 77 -8.08 13.23 9.85
C GLY A 77 -9.45 12.56 9.77
N GLN A 78 -10.03 12.44 8.57
CA GLN A 78 -11.31 11.78 8.36
C GLN A 78 -11.13 10.42 7.68
N LEU A 79 -12.01 9.48 8.04
CA LEU A 79 -12.22 8.20 7.37
C LEU A 79 -13.45 8.30 6.46
N TRP A 80 -13.26 8.02 5.18
CA TRP A 80 -14.33 7.97 4.18
C TRP A 80 -14.49 6.57 3.63
N ALA A 81 -15.72 6.11 3.45
CA ALA A 81 -16.05 4.74 3.05
C ALA A 81 -17.27 4.68 2.12
N GLY A 82 -17.41 3.54 1.43
CA GLY A 82 -18.54 3.25 0.56
C GLY A 82 -18.32 3.59 -0.91
N ALA A 83 -19.30 3.25 -1.75
CA ALA A 83 -19.32 3.55 -3.19
C ALA A 83 -20.69 4.18 -3.55
N PRO A 84 -20.79 5.51 -3.72
CA PRO A 84 -19.73 6.50 -3.60
C PRO A 84 -19.25 6.71 -2.15
N ALA A 85 -17.97 7.04 -1.99
CA ALA A 85 -17.39 7.31 -0.67
C ALA A 85 -18.04 8.52 -0.01
N LYS A 86 -18.33 8.39 1.27
CA LYS A 86 -18.88 9.43 2.13
C LYS A 86 -18.13 9.48 3.45
N PHE A 87 -18.21 10.61 4.13
CA PHE A 87 -17.70 10.73 5.49
C PHE A 87 -18.34 9.63 6.37
N MET A 88 -17.48 8.85 6.99
CA MET A 88 -17.90 7.81 7.93
C MET A 88 -17.74 8.26 9.37
N ARG A 89 -16.57 8.77 9.73
CA ARG A 89 -16.22 9.32 11.04
C ARG A 89 -14.84 9.99 11.01
N ASP A 90 -14.52 10.68 12.08
CA ASP A 90 -13.14 11.09 12.32
C ASP A 90 -12.27 9.87 12.66
N MET A 91 -10.98 9.95 12.29
CA MET A 91 -10.00 8.94 12.62
C MET A 91 -9.64 8.99 14.10
N THR A 92 -9.45 7.82 14.72
CA THR A 92 -8.93 7.70 16.08
C THR A 92 -7.45 8.11 16.16
N ALA A 93 -6.93 8.29 17.37
CA ALA A 93 -5.52 8.58 17.58
C ALA A 93 -4.63 7.42 17.12
N GLU A 94 -5.08 6.18 17.32
CA GLU A 94 -4.40 4.97 16.92
C GLU A 94 -4.33 4.84 15.39
N GLU A 95 -5.40 5.18 14.69
CA GLU A 95 -5.43 5.16 13.21
C GLU A 95 -4.49 6.22 12.63
N LYS A 96 -4.43 7.41 13.20
CA LYS A 96 -3.49 8.46 12.80
C LYS A 96 -2.03 8.05 13.03
N ALA A 97 -1.74 7.37 14.14
CA ALA A 97 -0.42 6.83 14.40
C ALA A 97 -0.07 5.69 13.43
N PHE A 98 -1.05 4.83 13.12
CA PHE A 98 -0.89 3.69 12.21
C PHE A 98 -0.51 4.13 10.79
N THR A 99 -1.07 5.22 10.25
CA THR A 99 -0.73 5.67 8.89
C THR A 99 0.76 5.96 8.74
N ALA A 100 1.37 6.66 9.70
CA ALA A 100 2.80 6.94 9.70
C ALA A 100 3.64 5.66 9.82
N THR A 101 3.34 4.81 10.81
CA THR A 101 4.04 3.53 11.03
C THR A 101 3.92 2.58 9.83
N SER A 102 2.76 2.55 9.19
CA SER A 102 2.52 1.75 7.98
C SER A 102 3.48 2.13 6.86
N ALA A 103 3.63 3.41 6.58
CA ALA A 103 4.52 3.88 5.52
C ALA A 103 6.00 3.51 5.79
N GLU A 104 6.47 3.65 7.03
CA GLU A 104 7.82 3.26 7.45
C GLU A 104 8.04 1.75 7.27
N THR A 105 7.13 0.93 7.78
CA THR A 105 7.20 -0.53 7.65
C THR A 105 7.26 -0.98 6.20
N TYR A 106 6.42 -0.40 5.34
CA TYR A 106 6.44 -0.75 3.91
C TYR A 106 7.67 -0.24 3.17
N ALA A 107 8.28 0.87 3.61
CA ALA A 107 9.56 1.30 3.08
C ALA A 107 10.69 0.30 3.40
N GLU A 108 10.71 -0.23 4.63
CA GLU A 108 11.64 -1.29 5.04
C GLU A 108 11.43 -2.58 4.22
N VAL A 109 10.18 -3.03 4.09
CA VAL A 109 9.83 -4.19 3.25
C VAL A 109 10.23 -3.95 1.80
N GLY A 110 10.02 -2.75 1.28
CA GLY A 110 10.42 -2.35 -0.07
C GLY A 110 11.94 -2.46 -0.28
N ALA A 111 12.74 -2.07 0.70
CA ALA A 111 14.19 -2.20 0.65
C ALA A 111 14.64 -3.67 0.60
N VAL A 112 14.00 -4.55 1.38
CA VAL A 112 14.25 -6.00 1.33
C VAL A 112 13.92 -6.57 -0.04
N HIS A 113 12.76 -6.20 -0.60
CA HIS A 113 12.36 -6.65 -1.95
C HIS A 113 13.30 -6.13 -3.04
N ALA A 114 13.77 -4.89 -2.93
CA ALA A 114 14.74 -4.35 -3.87
C ALA A 114 16.04 -5.16 -3.86
N ALA A 115 16.57 -5.45 -2.66
CA ALA A 115 17.77 -6.27 -2.51
C ALA A 115 17.60 -7.70 -3.05
N GLU A 116 16.43 -8.33 -2.81
CA GLU A 116 16.14 -9.66 -3.36
C GLU A 116 16.02 -9.65 -4.89
N ASN A 117 15.44 -8.61 -5.47
CA ASN A 117 15.28 -8.49 -6.92
C ASN A 117 16.59 -8.13 -7.66
N ASP A 118 17.58 -7.61 -6.94
CA ASP A 118 18.90 -7.26 -7.50
C ASP A 118 19.88 -8.44 -7.54
N LYS A 119 19.51 -9.57 -6.93
CA LYS A 119 20.31 -10.80 -6.93
C LYS A 119 20.46 -11.37 -8.33
N SER A 120 21.69 -11.80 -8.66
CA SER A 120 21.97 -12.56 -9.86
C SER A 120 21.28 -13.94 -9.84
N PHE A 121 21.15 -14.55 -11.01
CA PHE A 121 20.63 -15.93 -11.11
C PHE A 121 21.45 -16.91 -10.26
N GLU A 122 22.78 -16.77 -10.23
CA GLU A 122 23.68 -17.63 -9.48
C GLU A 122 23.46 -17.52 -7.97
N GLU A 123 23.27 -16.30 -7.45
CA GLU A 123 22.93 -16.06 -6.04
C GLU A 123 21.57 -16.65 -5.66
N LEU A 124 20.56 -16.51 -6.53
CA LEU A 124 19.24 -17.11 -6.32
C LEU A 124 19.30 -18.64 -6.27
N GLU A 125 20.08 -19.28 -7.14
CA GLU A 125 20.24 -20.74 -7.13
C GLU A 125 21.03 -21.21 -5.88
N TYR A 126 22.03 -20.43 -5.46
CA TYR A 126 22.73 -20.71 -4.21
C TYR A 126 21.80 -20.61 -2.99
N ASP A 127 20.98 -19.56 -2.90
CA ASP A 127 20.02 -19.39 -1.81
C ASP A 127 18.99 -20.53 -1.77
N LYS A 128 18.49 -20.95 -2.93
CA LYS A 128 17.58 -22.12 -3.04
C LYS A 128 18.24 -23.39 -2.52
N ALA A 129 19.47 -23.64 -2.92
CA ALA A 129 20.23 -24.79 -2.48
C ALA A 129 20.50 -24.76 -0.96
N ALA A 130 20.85 -23.60 -0.42
CA ALA A 130 21.08 -23.41 1.01
C ALA A 130 19.79 -23.66 1.82
N ARG A 131 18.64 -23.13 1.39
CA ARG A 131 17.33 -23.35 2.02
C ARG A 131 16.91 -24.82 1.98
N ARG A 132 17.21 -25.53 0.87
CA ARG A 132 16.95 -26.96 0.75
C ARG A 132 17.78 -27.77 1.73
N MET A 133 19.09 -27.46 1.83
CA MET A 133 19.96 -28.11 2.81
C MET A 133 19.52 -27.86 4.25
N GLN A 134 19.08 -26.64 4.56
CA GLN A 134 18.57 -26.32 5.90
C GLN A 134 17.32 -27.11 6.23
N ARG A 135 16.38 -27.25 5.29
CA ARG A 135 15.18 -28.07 5.45
C ARG A 135 15.50 -29.57 5.70
N GLU A 136 16.53 -30.09 5.05
CA GLU A 136 16.96 -31.48 5.25
C GLU A 136 17.58 -31.69 6.64
N ARG A 137 18.23 -30.66 7.21
CA ARG A 137 18.83 -30.69 8.55
C ARG A 137 17.83 -30.43 9.66
N ASP A 138 16.88 -29.57 9.40
CA ASP A 138 15.86 -29.14 10.37
C ASP A 138 14.46 -29.24 9.75
N PRO A 139 13.69 -30.29 10.10
CA PRO A 139 12.33 -30.47 9.59
C PRO A 139 11.35 -29.36 9.97
N ASP A 140 11.67 -28.57 11.00
CA ASP A 140 10.85 -27.42 11.44
C ASP A 140 11.12 -26.14 10.63
N TYR A 141 12.16 -26.15 9.79
CA TYR A 141 12.52 -25.03 8.93
C TYR A 141 11.56 -24.91 7.74
N ASP A 142 10.86 -23.78 7.64
CA ASP A 142 10.02 -23.47 6.47
C ASP A 142 10.86 -22.86 5.35
N SER A 143 11.18 -23.67 4.35
CA SER A 143 12.01 -23.26 3.21
C SER A 143 11.36 -22.21 2.30
N HIS A 144 10.04 -21.99 2.40
CA HIS A 144 9.35 -20.94 1.65
C HIS A 144 9.45 -19.59 2.35
N LEU A 145 9.37 -19.61 3.68
CA LEU A 145 9.47 -18.39 4.49
C LEU A 145 10.90 -18.08 4.91
N GLY A 146 11.81 -19.06 4.89
CA GLY A 146 13.19 -18.91 5.35
C GLY A 146 13.32 -18.78 6.86
N ILE A 147 12.38 -19.36 7.63
CA ILE A 147 12.30 -19.27 9.10
C ILE A 147 11.98 -20.64 9.73
N GLU A 148 12.32 -20.82 10.99
CA GLU A 148 11.88 -21.97 11.79
C GLU A 148 10.44 -21.75 12.26
N ARG A 149 9.55 -22.70 12.03
CA ARG A 149 8.12 -22.64 12.39
C ARG A 149 7.90 -22.48 13.90
N SER A 150 8.76 -23.09 14.71
CA SER A 150 8.73 -22.95 16.17
C SER A 150 8.92 -21.51 16.66
N GLN A 151 9.50 -20.62 15.84
CA GLN A 151 9.70 -19.22 16.16
C GLN A 151 8.51 -18.34 15.78
N VAL A 152 7.57 -18.85 14.99
CA VAL A 152 6.35 -18.12 14.62
C VAL A 152 5.37 -18.18 15.80
N LYS A 153 5.40 -17.19 16.66
CA LYS A 153 4.35 -17.00 17.66
C LYS A 153 3.08 -16.54 16.91
N VAL A 154 2.14 -17.48 16.71
CA VAL A 154 0.80 -17.10 16.26
C VAL A 154 0.18 -16.30 17.41
N GLN A 155 0.14 -14.98 17.27
CA GLN A 155 -0.71 -14.14 18.10
C GLN A 155 -2.16 -14.37 17.63
N VAL A 156 -2.92 -15.12 18.43
CA VAL A 156 -4.36 -15.32 18.27
C VAL A 156 -5.08 -14.14 18.89
#